data_27d97cf4b8490c9fd337606efced7d8d
#
_entry.id   27d97cf4b8490c9fd337606efced7d8d
#
_cell.length_a   1.000
_cell.length_b   1.000
_cell.length_c   1.000
_cell.angle_alpha   90.00
_cell.angle_beta   90.00
_cell.angle_gamma   90.00
#
_symmetry.space_group_name_H-M   'P 1'
#
loop_
_entity.id
_entity.type
_entity.pdbx_description
1 polymer ?
#
loop_
_entity_poly.entity_id
_entity_poly.type
_entity_poly.pdbx_seq_one_letter_code
_entity_poly.pdbx_strand_id
1 'polypeptide(L)'
;MTHSTLPNGDAKQLGFDPNRLAQIGPAMQAFVDDKRVPNLVTMVVRQGQVVHLDACGVMDLETEKSVKPGTLFRLYSNSKPIAGVATLILFEKGVLTPDDPVSKFVPELSNLRVLRPDGTTEPARRGITIRDCLTNTTSLSTPANLPMSSREQYREALETLGWIPGDNKPPPINSRERMAAIAQLPLADHPGKKFVYHVGFPILGAVLEAAAGQDMGQFFKEQIFAPLGMVDSDFYIADDALDRFPPCYVPKEVDGKIQLVVQEAVETSE
;
A
#
# COMPACT_ATOMS: atom_id res chain seq x y z
N MET A 1 -7.46 -8.37 25.71
CA MET A 1 -6.03 -8.10 26.00
C MET A 1 -5.58 -7.06 25.01
N THR A 2 -4.93 -5.98 25.44
CA THR A 2 -4.40 -4.95 24.56
C THR A 2 -3.21 -5.54 23.81
N HIS A 3 -3.29 -5.66 22.50
CA HIS A 3 -2.22 -6.21 21.65
C HIS A 3 -1.03 -5.25 21.45
N SER A 4 -0.99 -4.11 22.15
CA SER A 4 0.17 -3.23 22.10
C SER A 4 1.26 -3.78 23.04
N THR A 5 2.43 -4.04 22.48
CA THR A 5 3.64 -4.36 23.27
C THR A 5 4.25 -3.13 23.94
N LEU A 6 3.78 -1.95 23.58
CA LEU A 6 4.24 -0.68 24.17
C LEU A 6 3.55 -0.42 25.51
N PRO A 7 4.27 0.07 26.53
CA PRO A 7 3.69 0.44 27.80
C PRO A 7 2.78 1.67 27.68
N ASN A 8 1.79 1.77 28.56
CA ASN A 8 1.01 2.99 28.68
C ASN A 8 1.85 4.10 29.33
N GLY A 9 1.69 5.33 28.84
CA GLY A 9 2.37 6.52 29.33
C GLY A 9 1.41 7.50 29.99
N ASP A 10 1.94 8.32 30.90
CA ASP A 10 1.24 9.48 31.42
C ASP A 10 1.29 10.63 30.41
N ALA A 11 0.13 11.02 29.90
CA ALA A 11 0.02 12.04 28.85
C ALA A 11 0.64 13.38 29.27
N LYS A 12 0.42 13.81 30.53
CA LYS A 12 0.95 15.07 31.04
C LYS A 12 2.46 15.06 31.20
N GLN A 13 3.04 13.96 31.70
CA GLN A 13 4.49 13.79 31.84
C GLN A 13 5.16 13.73 30.46
N LEU A 14 4.47 13.22 29.44
CA LEU A 14 4.93 13.16 28.07
C LEU A 14 4.62 14.45 27.27
N GLY A 15 4.17 15.52 27.93
CA GLY A 15 4.00 16.84 27.33
C GLY A 15 2.73 17.02 26.52
N PHE A 16 1.71 16.19 26.76
CA PHE A 16 0.37 16.38 26.18
C PHE A 16 -0.55 17.06 27.19
N ASP A 17 -1.50 17.83 26.71
CA ASP A 17 -2.67 18.25 27.47
C ASP A 17 -3.70 17.11 27.45
N PRO A 18 -4.03 16.49 28.60
CA PRO A 18 -4.98 15.40 28.65
C PRO A 18 -6.39 15.78 28.15
N ASN A 19 -6.82 17.03 28.36
CA ASN A 19 -8.13 17.50 27.92
C ASN A 19 -8.20 17.61 26.38
N ARG A 20 -7.11 18.05 25.76
CA ARG A 20 -7.03 18.07 24.28
C ARG A 20 -6.93 16.67 23.71
N LEU A 21 -6.17 15.79 24.35
CA LEU A 21 -6.04 14.40 23.91
C LEU A 21 -7.38 13.66 23.99
N ALA A 22 -8.17 13.92 25.04
CA ALA A 22 -9.51 13.35 25.20
C ALA A 22 -10.53 13.79 24.12
N GLN A 23 -10.23 14.82 23.32
CA GLN A 23 -11.08 15.25 22.20
C GLN A 23 -10.98 14.33 20.98
N ILE A 24 -9.97 13.46 20.89
CA ILE A 24 -9.79 12.56 19.75
C ILE A 24 -10.98 11.60 19.63
N GLY A 25 -11.36 10.93 20.72
CA GLY A 25 -12.46 9.95 20.70
C GLY A 25 -13.79 10.54 20.15
N PRO A 26 -14.34 11.62 20.75
CA PRO A 26 -15.56 12.25 20.24
C PRO A 26 -15.43 12.75 18.79
N ALA A 27 -14.29 13.29 18.40
CA ALA A 27 -14.06 13.74 17.02
C ALA A 27 -14.06 12.55 16.03
N MET A 28 -13.50 11.42 16.40
CA MET A 28 -13.51 10.22 15.57
C MET A 28 -14.88 9.55 15.53
N GLN A 29 -15.61 9.54 16.65
CA GLN A 29 -16.98 9.03 16.69
C GLN A 29 -17.89 9.78 15.73
N ALA A 30 -17.73 11.08 15.57
CA ALA A 30 -18.51 11.87 14.62
C ALA A 30 -18.35 11.39 13.16
N PHE A 31 -17.17 10.88 12.77
CA PHE A 31 -17.00 10.30 11.43
C PHE A 31 -17.78 9.01 11.24
N VAL A 32 -17.95 8.22 12.29
CA VAL A 32 -18.76 7.01 12.28
C VAL A 32 -20.24 7.34 12.24
N ASP A 33 -20.68 8.28 13.09
CA ASP A 33 -22.06 8.74 13.17
C ASP A 33 -22.54 9.35 11.84
N ASP A 34 -21.68 10.09 11.16
CA ASP A 34 -21.91 10.67 9.83
C ASP A 34 -21.81 9.64 8.70
N LYS A 35 -21.57 8.36 9.00
CA LYS A 35 -21.41 7.25 8.03
C LYS A 35 -20.31 7.50 6.99
N ARG A 36 -19.27 8.24 7.36
CA ARG A 36 -18.09 8.47 6.50
C ARG A 36 -17.16 7.26 6.49
N VAL A 37 -17.08 6.56 7.61
CA VAL A 37 -16.35 5.30 7.80
C VAL A 37 -17.13 4.38 8.75
N PRO A 38 -17.00 3.05 8.66
CA PRO A 38 -17.69 2.13 9.57
C PRO A 38 -17.05 2.09 10.95
N ASN A 39 -15.76 2.35 11.01
CA ASN A 39 -14.96 2.27 12.24
C ASN A 39 -13.65 3.04 12.13
N LEU A 40 -13.04 3.27 13.27
CA LEU A 40 -11.71 3.85 13.42
C LEU A 40 -11.00 3.25 14.62
N VAL A 41 -9.69 3.04 14.50
CA VAL A 41 -8.77 2.83 15.62
C VAL A 41 -7.73 3.94 15.58
N THR A 42 -7.56 4.64 16.69
CA THR A 42 -6.61 5.74 16.81
C THR A 42 -5.61 5.48 17.94
N MET A 43 -4.35 5.76 17.68
CA MET A 43 -3.29 5.60 18.67
C MET A 43 -2.32 6.78 18.61
N VAL A 44 -1.91 7.29 19.76
CA VAL A 44 -0.84 8.27 19.89
C VAL A 44 0.25 7.69 20.77
N VAL A 45 1.47 7.70 20.25
CA VAL A 45 2.67 7.19 20.94
C VAL A 45 3.71 8.30 21.05
N ARG A 46 4.33 8.45 22.19
CA ARG A 46 5.47 9.34 22.40
C ARG A 46 6.51 8.66 23.29
N GLN A 47 7.78 8.75 22.91
CA GLN A 47 8.90 8.13 23.64
C GLN A 47 8.66 6.64 23.94
N GLY A 48 8.10 5.90 22.98
CA GLY A 48 7.79 4.47 23.14
C GLY A 48 6.64 4.14 24.09
N GLN A 49 5.84 5.13 24.49
CA GLN A 49 4.70 4.92 25.40
C GLN A 49 3.39 5.37 24.76
N VAL A 50 2.34 4.57 24.92
CA VAL A 50 0.99 4.85 24.42
C VAL A 50 0.29 5.82 25.36
N VAL A 51 -0.09 7.00 24.86
CA VAL A 51 -0.84 8.02 25.61
C VAL A 51 -2.30 8.13 25.18
N HIS A 52 -2.66 7.54 24.06
CA HIS A 52 -4.03 7.41 23.58
C HIS A 52 -4.14 6.15 22.73
N LEU A 53 -5.16 5.35 22.99
CA LEU A 53 -5.59 4.23 22.16
C LEU A 53 -7.10 4.08 22.33
N ASP A 54 -7.82 4.26 21.23
CA ASP A 54 -9.28 4.18 21.22
C ASP A 54 -9.77 3.54 19.92
N ALA A 55 -10.95 2.92 20.00
CA ALA A 55 -11.60 2.25 18.88
C ALA A 55 -13.10 2.59 18.92
N CYS A 56 -13.66 3.05 17.82
CA CYS A 56 -15.06 3.42 17.69
C CYS A 56 -15.68 2.87 16.41
N GLY A 57 -16.98 2.55 16.47
CA GLY A 57 -17.75 1.97 15.37
C GLY A 57 -17.72 0.44 15.34
N VAL A 58 -18.10 -0.14 14.22
CA VAL A 58 -18.24 -1.58 14.01
C VAL A 58 -17.33 -2.08 12.88
N MET A 59 -16.75 -3.25 13.05
CA MET A 59 -15.96 -3.89 12.01
C MET A 59 -16.84 -4.51 10.92
N ASP A 60 -18.09 -4.84 11.24
CA ASP A 60 -19.05 -5.44 10.33
C ASP A 60 -20.42 -4.79 10.55
N LEU A 61 -21.00 -4.24 9.48
CA LEU A 61 -22.28 -3.51 9.53
C LEU A 61 -23.50 -4.43 9.62
N GLU A 62 -23.38 -5.69 9.21
CA GLU A 62 -24.49 -6.65 9.27
C GLU A 62 -24.62 -7.27 10.66
N THR A 63 -23.48 -7.66 11.23
CA THR A 63 -23.43 -8.33 12.57
C THR A 63 -23.28 -7.34 13.71
N GLU A 64 -23.06 -6.06 13.43
CA GLU A 64 -22.76 -5.00 14.40
C GLU A 64 -21.58 -5.34 15.33
N LYS A 65 -20.64 -6.19 14.86
CA LYS A 65 -19.46 -6.57 15.62
C LYS A 65 -18.56 -5.36 15.86
N SER A 66 -18.34 -5.01 17.11
CA SER A 66 -17.55 -3.84 17.49
C SER A 66 -16.11 -3.94 17.03
N VAL A 67 -15.54 -2.84 16.51
CA VAL A 67 -14.11 -2.72 16.26
C VAL A 67 -13.33 -2.69 17.58
N LYS A 68 -12.11 -3.21 17.58
CA LYS A 68 -11.23 -3.26 18.75
C LYS A 68 -9.81 -2.83 18.35
N PRO A 69 -8.95 -2.44 19.30
CA PRO A 69 -7.54 -2.14 18.99
C PRO A 69 -6.79 -3.29 18.30
N GLY A 70 -7.21 -4.53 18.49
CA GLY A 70 -6.64 -5.71 17.83
C GLY A 70 -7.34 -6.12 16.52
N THR A 71 -8.23 -5.30 15.97
CA THR A 71 -8.83 -5.51 14.66
C THR A 71 -7.76 -5.37 13.57
N LEU A 72 -7.77 -6.28 12.60
CA LEU A 72 -6.83 -6.27 11.49
C LEU A 72 -7.33 -5.32 10.39
N PHE A 73 -6.41 -4.63 9.75
CA PHE A 73 -6.73 -3.68 8.70
C PHE A 73 -5.90 -3.93 7.44
N ARG A 74 -6.53 -3.78 6.27
CA ARG A 74 -5.82 -3.69 5.00
C ARG A 74 -4.99 -2.42 4.98
N LEU A 75 -3.68 -2.56 4.80
CA LEU A 75 -2.76 -1.41 4.84
C LEU A 75 -2.71 -0.64 3.51
N TYR A 76 -3.02 -1.31 2.40
CA TYR A 76 -2.90 -0.71 1.06
C TYR A 76 -1.58 0.08 0.92
N SER A 77 -1.67 1.36 0.59
CA SER A 77 -0.49 2.22 0.39
C SER A 77 0.37 2.46 1.64
N ASN A 78 -0.12 2.13 2.83
CA ASN A 78 0.69 2.14 4.05
C ASN A 78 1.74 1.00 4.06
N SER A 79 1.68 0.06 3.13
CA SER A 79 2.75 -0.93 2.88
C SER A 79 4.00 -0.31 2.25
N LYS A 80 3.91 0.87 1.62
CA LYS A 80 5.03 1.51 0.94
C LYS A 80 6.19 1.91 1.88
N PRO A 81 5.96 2.51 3.06
CA PRO A 81 7.02 2.72 4.04
C PRO A 81 7.76 1.43 4.43
N ILE A 82 7.05 0.31 4.55
CA ILE A 82 7.65 -1.00 4.88
C ILE A 82 8.57 -1.45 3.73
N ALA A 83 8.13 -1.35 2.48
CA ALA A 83 8.97 -1.62 1.31
C ALA A 83 10.18 -0.66 1.23
N GLY A 84 10.00 0.60 1.64
CA GLY A 84 11.09 1.56 1.78
C GLY A 84 12.14 1.11 2.81
N VAL A 85 11.72 0.67 3.99
CA VAL A 85 12.61 0.11 5.03
C VAL A 85 13.33 -1.13 4.51
N ALA A 86 12.62 -2.06 3.86
CA ALA A 86 13.21 -3.24 3.24
C ALA A 86 14.33 -2.89 2.24
N THR A 87 14.08 -1.86 1.42
CA THR A 87 15.10 -1.35 0.49
C THR A 87 16.33 -0.83 1.21
N LEU A 88 16.15 -0.08 2.30
CA LEU A 88 17.26 0.46 3.10
C LEU A 88 18.04 -0.65 3.82
N ILE A 89 17.39 -1.70 4.28
CA ILE A 89 18.06 -2.88 4.85
C ILE A 89 19.00 -3.54 3.81
N LEU A 90 18.53 -3.71 2.57
CA LEU A 90 19.36 -4.27 1.48
C LEU A 90 20.49 -3.30 1.08
N PHE A 91 20.24 -2.00 1.15
CA PHE A 91 21.27 -0.98 0.94
C PHE A 91 22.36 -1.04 2.03
N GLU A 92 21.99 -1.12 3.31
CA GLU A 92 22.95 -1.27 4.42
C GLU A 92 23.78 -2.55 4.30
N LYS A 93 23.18 -3.63 3.77
CA LYS A 93 23.87 -4.89 3.47
C LYS A 93 24.76 -4.83 2.21
N GLY A 94 24.79 -3.71 1.49
CA GLY A 94 25.58 -3.53 0.26
C GLY A 94 25.07 -4.33 -0.94
N VAL A 95 23.81 -4.82 -0.91
CA VAL A 95 23.23 -5.62 -2.00
C VAL A 95 22.78 -4.75 -3.16
N LEU A 96 22.22 -3.58 -2.85
CA LEU A 96 21.74 -2.60 -3.82
C LEU A 96 22.05 -1.18 -3.38
N THR A 97 21.93 -0.24 -4.32
CA THR A 97 21.96 1.20 -4.05
C THR A 97 20.71 1.88 -4.61
N PRO A 98 20.24 3.01 -4.05
CA PRO A 98 19.11 3.74 -4.61
C PRO A 98 19.31 4.15 -6.09
N ASP A 99 20.53 4.32 -6.54
CA ASP A 99 20.86 4.75 -7.89
C ASP A 99 21.11 3.58 -8.86
N ASP A 100 21.07 2.33 -8.37
CA ASP A 100 21.09 1.16 -9.24
C ASP A 100 19.88 1.17 -10.18
N PRO A 101 20.07 0.84 -11.47
CA PRO A 101 18.96 0.65 -12.39
C PRO A 101 18.15 -0.59 -11.98
N VAL A 102 16.84 -0.51 -12.02
CA VAL A 102 15.97 -1.67 -11.71
C VAL A 102 16.25 -2.86 -12.61
N SER A 103 16.72 -2.61 -13.83
CA SER A 103 17.09 -3.66 -14.80
C SER A 103 18.30 -4.54 -14.37
N LYS A 104 19.06 -4.12 -13.36
CA LYS A 104 20.09 -4.95 -12.71
C LYS A 104 19.47 -6.19 -12.04
N PHE A 105 18.25 -6.05 -11.53
CA PHE A 105 17.50 -7.09 -10.80
C PHE A 105 16.35 -7.66 -11.62
N VAL A 106 15.75 -6.83 -12.49
CA VAL A 106 14.60 -7.14 -13.34
C VAL A 106 14.96 -6.81 -14.79
N PRO A 107 15.69 -7.71 -15.50
CA PRO A 107 16.21 -7.45 -16.85
C PRO A 107 15.13 -7.09 -17.87
N GLU A 108 13.89 -7.52 -17.67
CA GLU A 108 12.74 -7.20 -18.50
C GLU A 108 12.55 -5.68 -18.67
N LEU A 109 12.98 -4.88 -17.69
CA LEU A 109 12.84 -3.41 -17.70
C LEU A 109 14.05 -2.67 -18.28
N SER A 110 14.90 -3.33 -19.08
CA SER A 110 16.13 -2.71 -19.64
C SER A 110 15.88 -1.79 -20.84
N ASN A 111 14.86 -2.05 -21.66
CA ASN A 111 14.65 -1.38 -22.95
C ASN A 111 13.34 -0.55 -22.97
N LEU A 112 13.17 0.31 -21.99
CA LEU A 112 11.98 1.11 -21.85
C LEU A 112 11.90 2.24 -22.91
N ARG A 113 10.69 2.52 -23.35
CA ARG A 113 10.39 3.56 -24.34
C ARG A 113 9.47 4.61 -23.73
N VAL A 114 9.56 5.84 -24.22
CA VAL A 114 8.75 6.98 -23.77
C VAL A 114 7.75 7.34 -24.87
N LEU A 115 6.50 7.57 -24.48
CA LEU A 115 5.43 8.01 -25.36
C LEU A 115 5.63 9.49 -25.74
N ARG A 116 5.54 9.79 -27.02
CA ARG A 116 5.55 11.15 -27.56
C ARG A 116 4.13 11.71 -27.75
N PRO A 117 3.98 13.03 -27.84
CA PRO A 117 2.67 13.64 -28.07
C PRO A 117 1.99 13.21 -29.37
N ASP A 118 2.77 12.82 -30.40
CA ASP A 118 2.28 12.34 -31.71
C ASP A 118 1.86 10.84 -31.65
N GLY A 119 1.93 10.19 -30.50
CA GLY A 119 1.62 8.77 -30.32
C GLY A 119 2.76 7.81 -30.68
N THR A 120 3.87 8.30 -31.23
CA THR A 120 5.08 7.50 -31.44
C THR A 120 5.85 7.31 -30.13
N THR A 121 6.87 6.45 -30.12
CA THR A 121 7.71 6.25 -28.95
C THR A 121 9.17 6.48 -29.26
N GLU A 122 9.94 6.93 -28.27
CA GLU A 122 11.40 7.02 -28.32
C GLU A 122 12.06 6.25 -27.17
N PRO A 123 13.34 5.87 -27.27
CA PRO A 123 14.06 5.26 -26.18
C PRO A 123 14.07 6.18 -24.94
N ALA A 124 13.91 5.62 -23.76
CA ALA A 124 14.11 6.35 -22.51
C ALA A 124 15.59 6.82 -22.42
N ARG A 125 15.82 8.05 -21.94
CA ARG A 125 17.17 8.64 -21.82
C ARG A 125 18.06 7.90 -20.81
N ARG A 126 17.43 7.23 -19.85
CA ARG A 126 18.04 6.32 -18.88
C ARG A 126 17.01 5.28 -18.42
N GLY A 127 17.49 4.22 -17.81
CA GLY A 127 16.62 3.27 -17.12
C GLY A 127 15.97 3.88 -15.87
N ILE A 128 14.93 3.22 -15.38
CA ILE A 128 14.34 3.48 -14.06
C ILE A 128 15.35 3.04 -13.01
N THR A 129 15.54 3.85 -11.96
CA THR A 129 16.34 3.51 -10.80
C THR A 129 15.46 3.09 -9.62
N ILE A 130 16.04 2.44 -8.60
CA ILE A 130 15.38 2.14 -7.34
C ILE A 130 14.87 3.43 -6.67
N ARG A 131 15.64 4.51 -6.76
CA ARG A 131 15.24 5.86 -6.31
C ARG A 131 13.95 6.32 -7.00
N ASP A 132 13.83 6.14 -8.30
CA ASP A 132 12.61 6.52 -9.04
C ASP A 132 11.38 5.74 -8.53
N CYS A 133 11.54 4.48 -8.15
CA CYS A 133 10.46 3.70 -7.55
C CYS A 133 10.05 4.27 -6.18
N LEU A 134 11.03 4.53 -5.30
CA LEU A 134 10.80 5.09 -3.96
C LEU A 134 10.17 6.48 -3.99
N THR A 135 10.52 7.30 -4.97
CA THR A 135 10.04 8.69 -5.10
C THR A 135 8.84 8.85 -6.03
N ASN A 136 8.30 7.74 -6.57
CA ASN A 136 7.23 7.75 -7.57
C ASN A 136 7.57 8.60 -8.80
N THR A 137 8.79 8.49 -9.32
CA THR A 137 9.24 9.19 -10.53
C THR A 137 9.62 8.24 -11.67
N THR A 138 9.08 7.02 -11.66
CA THR A 138 9.32 6.02 -12.72
C THR A 138 8.76 6.45 -14.08
N SER A 139 7.81 7.37 -14.08
CA SER A 139 7.03 7.79 -15.24
C SER A 139 6.17 6.69 -15.88
N LEU A 140 6.00 5.54 -15.22
CA LEU A 140 4.91 4.62 -15.52
C LEU A 140 3.62 5.24 -14.99
N SER A 141 2.64 5.40 -15.86
CA SER A 141 1.46 6.19 -15.58
C SER A 141 0.22 5.32 -15.31
N THR A 142 -0.83 5.96 -14.81
CA THR A 142 -2.19 5.46 -14.87
C THR A 142 -2.90 6.02 -16.10
N PRO A 143 -3.96 5.39 -16.62
CA PRO A 143 -4.68 5.87 -17.81
C PRO A 143 -5.10 7.33 -17.72
N ALA A 144 -5.47 7.81 -16.52
CA ALA A 144 -5.93 9.18 -16.30
C ALA A 144 -4.89 10.25 -16.68
N ASN A 145 -3.61 9.93 -16.59
CA ASN A 145 -2.50 10.87 -16.83
C ASN A 145 -1.91 10.75 -18.25
N LEU A 146 -2.53 9.98 -19.14
CA LEU A 146 -2.07 9.74 -20.51
C LEU A 146 -2.93 10.50 -21.52
N PRO A 147 -2.39 10.75 -22.74
CA PRO A 147 -3.19 11.17 -23.87
C PRO A 147 -4.35 10.20 -24.13
N MET A 148 -5.49 10.72 -24.57
CA MET A 148 -6.70 9.91 -24.85
C MET A 148 -6.41 8.71 -25.74
N SER A 149 -5.58 8.88 -26.78
CA SER A 149 -5.20 7.84 -27.74
C SER A 149 -4.47 6.64 -27.12
N SER A 150 -3.87 6.81 -25.94
CA SER A 150 -3.09 5.75 -25.28
C SER A 150 -3.76 5.22 -24.02
N ARG A 151 -4.84 5.85 -23.57
CA ARG A 151 -5.51 5.49 -22.31
C ARG A 151 -6.07 4.08 -22.33
N GLU A 152 -6.68 3.69 -23.44
CA GLU A 152 -7.32 2.39 -23.55
C GLU A 152 -6.30 1.25 -23.45
N GLN A 153 -5.21 1.34 -24.23
CA GLN A 153 -4.14 0.35 -24.19
C GLN A 153 -3.54 0.20 -22.78
N TYR A 154 -3.34 1.34 -22.10
CA TYR A 154 -2.84 1.33 -20.71
C TYR A 154 -3.85 0.77 -19.73
N ARG A 155 -5.12 1.13 -19.86
CA ARG A 155 -6.19 0.62 -19.01
C ARG A 155 -6.29 -0.89 -19.11
N GLU A 156 -6.42 -1.42 -20.34
CA GLU A 156 -6.50 -2.85 -20.61
C GLU A 156 -5.30 -3.62 -20.04
N ALA A 157 -4.08 -3.08 -20.23
CA ALA A 157 -2.88 -3.71 -19.68
C ALA A 157 -2.84 -3.68 -18.16
N LEU A 158 -3.23 -2.57 -17.52
CA LEU A 158 -3.24 -2.47 -16.05
C LEU A 158 -4.37 -3.29 -15.42
N GLU A 159 -5.52 -3.43 -16.08
CA GLU A 159 -6.60 -4.35 -15.68
C GLU A 159 -6.12 -5.80 -15.80
N THR A 160 -5.50 -6.17 -16.92
CA THR A 160 -4.92 -7.52 -17.12
C THR A 160 -3.86 -7.83 -16.06
N LEU A 161 -3.11 -6.83 -15.61
CA LEU A 161 -2.12 -6.94 -14.56
C LEU A 161 -2.72 -6.91 -13.14
N GLY A 162 -4.03 -6.67 -13.00
CA GLY A 162 -4.72 -6.55 -11.72
C GLY A 162 -4.29 -5.31 -10.91
N TRP A 163 -3.84 -4.24 -11.57
CA TRP A 163 -3.35 -3.02 -10.90
C TRP A 163 -4.36 -1.89 -10.81
N ILE A 164 -5.40 -1.97 -11.57
CA ILE A 164 -6.58 -1.13 -11.44
C ILE A 164 -7.80 -2.04 -11.26
N PRO A 165 -8.83 -1.58 -10.55
CA PRO A 165 -10.04 -2.36 -10.36
C PRO A 165 -10.64 -2.75 -11.73
N GLY A 166 -10.67 -4.03 -11.99
CA GLY A 166 -11.43 -4.68 -13.03
C GLY A 166 -12.36 -5.68 -12.38
N ASP A 167 -12.62 -6.79 -13.01
CA ASP A 167 -13.52 -7.86 -12.51
C ASP A 167 -12.91 -8.70 -11.37
N ASN A 168 -12.23 -8.09 -10.42
CA ASN A 168 -11.78 -8.64 -9.11
C ASN A 168 -11.13 -10.05 -9.13
N LYS A 169 -10.49 -10.44 -10.23
CA LYS A 169 -9.69 -11.66 -10.24
C LYS A 169 -8.22 -11.30 -10.13
N PRO A 170 -7.47 -11.89 -9.20
CA PRO A 170 -6.03 -11.75 -9.18
C PRO A 170 -5.48 -12.21 -10.53
N PRO A 171 -4.52 -11.48 -11.12
CA PRO A 171 -3.94 -11.89 -12.38
C PRO A 171 -3.24 -13.24 -12.20
N PRO A 172 -3.46 -14.21 -13.09
CA PRO A 172 -2.89 -15.55 -13.01
C PRO A 172 -1.40 -15.60 -13.35
N ILE A 173 -0.72 -14.45 -13.41
CA ILE A 173 0.68 -14.32 -13.84
C ILE A 173 1.60 -14.11 -12.64
N ASN A 174 2.76 -14.77 -12.67
CA ASN A 174 3.81 -14.59 -11.67
C ASN A 174 4.49 -13.21 -11.78
N SER A 175 5.32 -12.87 -10.79
CA SER A 175 5.99 -11.56 -10.71
C SER A 175 6.81 -11.24 -11.98
N ARG A 176 7.50 -12.22 -12.55
CA ARG A 176 8.33 -12.03 -13.75
C ARG A 176 7.52 -11.76 -15.00
N GLU A 177 6.45 -12.53 -15.22
CA GLU A 177 5.52 -12.31 -16.35
C GLU A 177 4.84 -10.93 -16.23
N ARG A 178 4.52 -10.53 -15.01
CA ARG A 178 3.99 -9.19 -14.72
C ARG A 178 4.98 -8.10 -15.11
N MET A 179 6.27 -8.24 -14.77
CA MET A 179 7.29 -7.27 -15.14
C MET A 179 7.52 -7.24 -16.67
N ALA A 180 7.48 -8.39 -17.34
CA ALA A 180 7.56 -8.45 -18.79
C ALA A 180 6.39 -7.74 -19.49
N ALA A 181 5.17 -7.87 -18.96
CA ALA A 181 4.00 -7.16 -19.46
C ALA A 181 4.12 -5.63 -19.25
N ILE A 182 4.59 -5.20 -18.07
CA ILE A 182 4.85 -3.78 -17.77
C ILE A 182 5.89 -3.19 -18.73
N ALA A 183 6.93 -3.95 -19.05
CA ALA A 183 7.99 -3.50 -19.97
C ALA A 183 7.50 -3.17 -21.37
N GLN A 184 6.33 -3.67 -21.77
CA GLN A 184 5.72 -3.34 -23.06
C GLN A 184 5.00 -1.99 -23.06
N LEU A 185 4.70 -1.44 -21.88
CA LEU A 185 4.02 -0.15 -21.76
C LEU A 185 5.02 0.99 -21.92
N PRO A 186 4.74 1.97 -22.81
CA PRO A 186 5.61 3.13 -22.90
C PRO A 186 5.47 4.01 -21.66
N LEU A 187 6.57 4.58 -21.20
CA LEU A 187 6.58 5.57 -20.14
C LEU A 187 5.86 6.86 -20.60
N ALA A 188 5.17 7.53 -19.70
CA ALA A 188 4.51 8.82 -19.99
C ALA A 188 5.50 9.98 -20.10
N ASP A 189 6.70 9.86 -19.58
CA ASP A 189 7.83 10.80 -19.66
C ASP A 189 9.14 10.05 -19.36
N HIS A 190 10.27 10.71 -19.48
CA HIS A 190 11.55 10.13 -19.07
C HIS A 190 11.61 9.95 -17.54
N PRO A 191 12.21 8.83 -17.03
CA PRO A 191 12.35 8.58 -15.60
C PRO A 191 12.99 9.77 -14.86
N GLY A 192 12.46 10.09 -13.68
CA GLY A 192 12.90 11.19 -12.84
C GLY A 192 12.29 12.56 -13.17
N LYS A 193 11.46 12.67 -14.22
CA LYS A 193 10.91 13.96 -14.67
C LYS A 193 9.66 14.41 -13.94
N LYS A 194 8.77 13.47 -13.62
CA LYS A 194 7.49 13.76 -12.98
C LYS A 194 7.19 12.80 -11.86
N PHE A 195 6.55 13.32 -10.83
CA PHE A 195 5.89 12.49 -9.82
C PHE A 195 4.65 11.86 -10.46
N VAL A 196 4.60 10.52 -10.49
CA VAL A 196 3.46 9.73 -10.93
C VAL A 196 3.24 8.63 -9.92
N TYR A 197 2.24 8.81 -9.09
CA TYR A 197 1.91 7.87 -8.03
C TYR A 197 1.42 6.54 -8.63
N HIS A 198 1.81 5.45 -8.04
CA HIS A 198 1.22 4.12 -8.09
C HIS A 198 2.18 3.00 -8.54
N VAL A 199 2.73 3.02 -9.76
CA VAL A 199 3.33 1.85 -10.43
C VAL A 199 4.77 1.55 -9.97
N GLY A 200 5.44 2.47 -9.31
CA GLY A 200 6.83 2.28 -8.88
C GLY A 200 7.02 1.18 -7.82
N PHE A 201 6.05 1.02 -6.91
CA PHE A 201 6.17 0.05 -5.81
C PHE A 201 6.01 -1.43 -6.22
N PRO A 202 5.12 -1.82 -7.15
CA PRO A 202 5.16 -3.15 -7.73
C PRO A 202 6.49 -3.53 -8.38
N ILE A 203 7.15 -2.58 -9.08
CA ILE A 203 8.49 -2.80 -9.62
C ILE A 203 9.50 -2.95 -8.48
N LEU A 204 9.41 -2.10 -7.45
CA LEU A 204 10.27 -2.20 -6.27
C LEU A 204 10.12 -3.56 -5.58
N GLY A 205 8.90 -4.11 -5.49
CA GLY A 205 8.67 -5.45 -4.97
C GLY A 205 9.46 -6.51 -5.72
N ALA A 206 9.38 -6.52 -7.05
CA ALA A 206 10.15 -7.45 -7.88
C ALA A 206 11.68 -7.27 -7.73
N VAL A 207 12.15 -6.03 -7.57
CA VAL A 207 13.56 -5.74 -7.27
C VAL A 207 13.96 -6.31 -5.91
N LEU A 208 13.12 -6.13 -4.88
CA LEU A 208 13.41 -6.63 -3.53
C LEU A 208 13.48 -8.16 -3.50
N GLU A 209 12.55 -8.86 -4.15
CA GLU A 209 12.58 -10.32 -4.28
C GLU A 209 13.87 -10.81 -4.97
N ALA A 210 14.21 -10.22 -6.11
CA ALA A 210 15.41 -10.57 -6.84
C ALA A 210 16.69 -10.26 -6.07
N ALA A 211 16.74 -9.11 -5.39
CA ALA A 211 17.90 -8.68 -4.60
C ALA A 211 18.06 -9.49 -3.30
N ALA A 212 16.95 -9.86 -2.65
CA ALA A 212 16.97 -10.67 -1.44
C ALA A 212 17.17 -12.17 -1.73
N GLY A 213 16.84 -12.63 -2.95
CA GLY A 213 16.88 -14.03 -3.32
C GLY A 213 15.79 -14.87 -2.64
N GLN A 214 14.72 -14.23 -2.16
CA GLN A 214 13.62 -14.88 -1.47
C GLN A 214 12.32 -14.10 -1.68
N ASP A 215 11.19 -14.70 -1.32
CA ASP A 215 9.86 -14.07 -1.34
C ASP A 215 9.82 -12.81 -0.47
N MET A 216 9.12 -11.78 -0.95
CA MET A 216 9.05 -10.48 -0.28
C MET A 216 8.35 -10.57 1.08
N GLY A 217 7.31 -11.40 1.22
CA GLY A 217 6.61 -11.61 2.49
C GLY A 217 7.53 -12.25 3.52
N GLN A 218 8.27 -13.27 3.12
CA GLN A 218 9.26 -13.91 3.98
C GLN A 218 10.36 -12.92 4.40
N PHE A 219 10.86 -12.11 3.46
CA PHE A 219 11.85 -11.08 3.76
C PHE A 219 11.34 -10.07 4.77
N PHE A 220 10.11 -9.55 4.58
CA PHE A 220 9.51 -8.59 5.51
C PHE A 220 9.30 -9.20 6.90
N LYS A 221 8.83 -10.44 6.94
CA LYS A 221 8.63 -11.18 8.19
C LYS A 221 9.93 -11.32 8.99
N GLU A 222 10.99 -11.77 8.34
CA GLU A 222 12.28 -12.02 9.00
C GLU A 222 13.04 -10.75 9.37
N GLN A 223 13.04 -9.75 8.49
CA GLN A 223 13.89 -8.58 8.65
C GLN A 223 13.20 -7.39 9.33
N ILE A 224 11.86 -7.37 9.36
CA ILE A 224 11.09 -6.22 9.86
C ILE A 224 10.07 -6.67 10.91
N PHE A 225 9.12 -7.55 10.55
CA PHE A 225 7.98 -7.82 11.41
C PHE A 225 8.37 -8.58 12.68
N ALA A 226 9.11 -9.68 12.57
CA ALA A 226 9.53 -10.46 13.73
C ALA A 226 10.47 -9.68 14.66
N PRO A 227 11.52 -8.98 14.19
CA PRO A 227 12.37 -8.17 15.04
C PRO A 227 11.65 -7.05 15.80
N LEU A 228 10.57 -6.51 15.20
CA LEU A 228 9.76 -5.43 15.80
C LEU A 228 8.55 -5.95 16.60
N GLY A 229 8.32 -7.28 16.66
CA GLY A 229 7.17 -7.86 17.32
C GLY A 229 5.83 -7.53 16.63
N MET A 230 5.83 -7.27 15.33
CA MET A 230 4.64 -6.97 14.51
C MET A 230 3.96 -8.28 14.11
N VAL A 231 3.40 -9.00 15.10
CA VAL A 231 2.90 -10.37 14.95
C VAL A 231 1.67 -10.51 14.06
N ASP A 232 0.93 -9.42 13.86
CA ASP A 232 -0.29 -9.37 13.04
C ASP A 232 -0.06 -8.74 11.67
N SER A 233 1.21 -8.53 11.26
CA SER A 233 1.56 -7.95 9.97
C SER A 233 2.04 -9.03 9.01
N ASP A 234 1.31 -9.23 7.93
CA ASP A 234 1.64 -10.21 6.88
C ASP A 234 0.96 -9.80 5.56
N PHE A 235 1.24 -10.53 4.47
CA PHE A 235 0.51 -10.46 3.21
C PHE A 235 -0.74 -11.36 3.19
N TYR A 236 -0.87 -12.24 4.17
CA TYR A 236 -1.97 -13.19 4.31
C TYR A 236 -2.58 -13.08 5.70
N ILE A 237 -3.85 -13.43 5.80
CA ILE A 237 -4.55 -13.53 7.08
C ILE A 237 -4.61 -15.00 7.46
N ALA A 238 -4.09 -15.34 8.64
CA ALA A 238 -4.20 -16.69 9.17
C ALA A 238 -5.67 -17.03 9.50
N ASP A 239 -6.08 -18.28 9.29
CA ASP A 239 -7.47 -18.73 9.48
C ASP A 239 -8.02 -18.40 10.86
N ASP A 240 -7.19 -18.52 11.90
CA ASP A 240 -7.55 -18.19 13.29
C ASP A 240 -7.65 -16.70 13.58
N ALA A 241 -7.26 -15.85 12.62
CA ALA A 241 -7.33 -14.39 12.70
C ALA A 241 -8.45 -13.76 11.86
N LEU A 242 -9.14 -14.56 11.03
CA LEU A 242 -10.22 -14.09 10.13
C LEU A 242 -11.36 -13.40 10.91
N ASP A 243 -11.65 -13.82 12.13
CA ASP A 243 -12.66 -13.21 12.98
C ASP A 243 -12.34 -11.76 13.39
N ARG A 244 -11.08 -11.33 13.24
CA ARG A 244 -10.58 -9.97 13.51
C ARG A 244 -10.44 -9.12 12.23
N PHE A 245 -10.67 -9.69 11.06
CA PHE A 245 -10.48 -9.04 9.77
C PHE A 245 -11.82 -8.60 9.16
N PRO A 246 -12.11 -7.28 9.09
CA PRO A 246 -13.39 -6.79 8.60
C PRO A 246 -13.44 -6.76 7.07
N PRO A 247 -14.66 -6.77 6.49
CA PRO A 247 -14.87 -6.29 5.13
C PRO A 247 -14.34 -4.86 4.95
N CYS A 248 -13.94 -4.51 3.74
CA CYS A 248 -13.62 -3.12 3.40
C CYS A 248 -14.87 -2.40 2.91
N TYR A 249 -15.21 -1.30 3.53
CA TYR A 249 -16.36 -0.46 3.16
C TYR A 249 -15.92 0.84 2.52
N VAL A 250 -16.72 1.32 1.57
CA VAL A 250 -16.54 2.65 0.97
C VAL A 250 -17.86 3.42 1.01
N PRO A 251 -17.80 4.75 1.21
CA PRO A 251 -19.00 5.57 1.07
C PRO A 251 -19.42 5.67 -0.40
N LYS A 252 -20.67 5.39 -0.68
CA LYS A 252 -21.28 5.51 -2.01
C LYS A 252 -22.61 6.26 -1.90
N GLU A 253 -22.88 7.11 -2.85
CA GLU A 253 -24.20 7.75 -2.96
C GLU A 253 -25.20 6.76 -3.57
N VAL A 254 -26.24 6.46 -2.81
CA VAL A 254 -27.35 5.60 -3.22
C VAL A 254 -28.63 6.37 -2.91
N ASP A 255 -29.45 6.64 -3.94
CA ASP A 255 -30.73 7.40 -3.82
C ASP A 255 -30.57 8.74 -3.09
N GLY A 256 -29.50 9.48 -3.41
CA GLY A 256 -29.21 10.81 -2.82
C GLY A 256 -28.73 10.78 -1.37
N LYS A 257 -28.37 9.59 -0.84
CA LYS A 257 -27.83 9.42 0.52
C LYS A 257 -26.49 8.70 0.49
N ILE A 258 -25.58 9.11 1.34
CA ILE A 258 -24.32 8.37 1.54
C ILE A 258 -24.60 7.09 2.32
N GLN A 259 -24.21 5.98 1.76
CA GLN A 259 -24.27 4.67 2.38
C GLN A 259 -22.86 4.02 2.33
N LEU A 260 -22.52 3.26 3.37
CA LEU A 260 -21.33 2.43 3.36
C LEU A 260 -21.66 1.11 2.68
N VAL A 261 -20.97 0.82 1.59
CA VAL A 261 -21.13 -0.44 0.84
C VAL A 261 -19.84 -1.25 0.90
N VAL A 262 -19.95 -2.56 0.87
CA VAL A 262 -18.79 -3.45 0.84
C VAL A 262 -18.07 -3.28 -0.50
N GLN A 263 -16.80 -2.93 -0.45
CA GLN A 263 -15.90 -2.89 -1.60
C GLN A 263 -15.15 -4.21 -1.75
N GLU A 264 -14.65 -4.76 -0.64
CA GLU A 264 -13.96 -6.04 -0.59
C GLU A 264 -14.52 -6.85 0.58
N ALA A 265 -15.05 -8.02 0.29
CA ALA A 265 -15.48 -8.98 1.30
C ALA A 265 -14.26 -9.69 1.93
N VAL A 266 -14.47 -10.36 3.06
CA VAL A 266 -13.40 -11.13 3.73
C VAL A 266 -12.93 -12.27 2.83
N GLU A 267 -13.87 -12.98 2.19
CA GLU A 267 -13.64 -14.15 1.33
C GLU A 267 -12.91 -13.82 0.02
N THR A 268 -12.88 -12.57 -0.39
CA THR A 268 -12.20 -12.13 -1.63
C THR A 268 -10.80 -11.59 -1.39
N SER A 269 -10.29 -11.72 -0.17
CA SER A 269 -8.99 -11.18 0.25
C SER A 269 -7.89 -12.24 0.33
N GLU A 270 -8.11 -13.41 -0.28
CA GLU A 270 -7.14 -14.51 -0.42
C GLU A 270 -6.10 -14.25 -1.52
#